data_bc86967d807a700f5784167671a8d2d2
#
_entry.id   bc86967d807a700f5784167671a8d2d2
#
_cell.length_a   1.000
_cell.length_b   1.000
_cell.length_c   1.000
_cell.angle_alpha   90.00
_cell.angle_beta   90.00
_cell.angle_gamma   90.00
#
_symmetry.space_group_name_H-M   'P 1'
#
loop_
_entity.id
_entity.type
_entity.pdbx_description
1 polymer ?
#
loop_
_entity_poly.entity_id
_entity_poly.type
_entity_poly.pdbx_seq_one_letter_code
_entity_poly.pdbx_strand_id
1 'polypeptide(L)'
;MFESITQAKVKDCIIDEKIDEKIVFIIEKGDMGLAIGKHGANFKRIEAVLKKQIRLIEFDDNLSQFIKNCIYPVTSVEITQNEKKVIIKGNDFKSKAMIIGRDKATLKKTISIVKRFFDIDDITVI
;
A
#
# COMPACT_ATOMS: atom_id res chain seq x y z
N MET A 1 8.00 10.54 15.41
CA MET A 1 9.00 9.47 15.46
C MET A 1 9.46 9.03 14.07
N PHE A 2 8.56 8.58 13.21
CA PHE A 2 8.93 8.15 11.85
C PHE A 2 9.62 9.25 11.05
N GLU A 3 9.02 10.44 11.00
CA GLU A 3 9.56 11.55 10.22
C GLU A 3 10.91 12.04 10.77
N SER A 4 11.10 12.01 12.07
CA SER A 4 12.38 12.44 12.66
C SER A 4 13.52 11.46 12.37
N ILE A 5 13.22 10.17 12.26
CA ILE A 5 14.22 9.15 11.92
C ILE A 5 14.58 9.16 10.44
N THR A 6 13.58 9.32 9.57
CA THR A 6 13.75 9.12 8.13
C THR A 6 13.86 10.42 7.33
N GLN A 7 13.40 11.53 7.87
CA GLN A 7 13.22 12.81 7.17
C GLN A 7 12.15 12.75 6.07
N ALA A 8 11.47 11.61 5.91
CA ALA A 8 10.37 11.45 4.98
C ALA A 8 9.08 11.95 5.60
N LYS A 9 8.21 12.56 4.81
CA LYS A 9 6.90 13.01 5.27
C LYS A 9 5.88 11.89 5.16
N VAL A 10 5.15 11.67 6.24
CA VAL A 10 4.11 10.64 6.33
C VAL A 10 2.75 11.30 6.13
N LYS A 11 1.99 10.82 5.15
CA LYS A 11 0.64 11.30 4.88
C LYS A 11 -0.38 10.66 5.82
N ASP A 12 -0.20 9.38 6.15
CA ASP A 12 -1.11 8.65 7.02
C ASP A 12 -0.42 7.44 7.63
N CYS A 13 -0.96 6.98 8.74
CA CYS A 13 -0.50 5.77 9.42
C CYS A 13 -1.72 4.92 9.75
N ILE A 14 -1.73 3.68 9.27
CA ILE A 14 -2.86 2.77 9.40
C ILE A 14 -2.42 1.56 10.23
N ILE A 15 -3.10 1.34 11.34
CA ILE A 15 -2.84 0.23 12.23
C ILE A 15 -3.99 -0.76 12.10
N ASP A 16 -3.67 -2.00 11.66
CA ASP A 16 -4.65 -3.07 11.60
C ASP A 16 -4.24 -4.17 12.56
N GLU A 17 -4.83 -4.15 13.74
CA GLU A 17 -4.54 -5.12 14.78
C GLU A 17 -5.16 -6.48 14.55
N LYS A 18 -6.13 -6.58 13.64
CA LYS A 18 -6.92 -7.80 13.47
C LYS A 18 -6.33 -8.81 12.50
N ILE A 19 -5.55 -8.37 11.51
CA ILE A 19 -5.18 -9.26 10.40
C ILE A 19 -3.73 -9.73 10.46
N ASP A 20 -2.76 -8.83 10.61
CA ASP A 20 -1.34 -9.23 10.54
C ASP A 20 -0.41 -8.41 11.42
N GLU A 21 -0.95 -7.60 12.30
CA GLU A 21 -0.19 -6.75 13.24
C GLU A 21 0.82 -5.83 12.55
N LYS A 22 0.64 -5.58 11.26
CA LYS A 22 1.49 -4.66 10.52
C LYS A 22 0.99 -3.24 10.63
N ILE A 23 1.93 -2.31 10.69
CA ILE A 23 1.62 -0.90 10.60
C ILE A 23 1.92 -0.44 9.19
N VAL A 24 0.94 0.20 8.54
CA VAL A 24 1.10 0.72 7.18
C VAL A 24 1.32 2.22 7.26
N PHE A 25 2.44 2.69 6.72
CA PHE A 25 2.72 4.12 6.59
C PHE A 25 2.51 4.53 5.15
N ILE A 26 1.67 5.54 4.94
CA ILE A 26 1.47 6.15 3.62
C ILE A 26 2.44 7.32 3.54
N ILE A 27 3.42 7.19 2.66
CA ILE A 27 4.54 8.15 2.54
C ILE A 27 4.20 9.17 1.44
N GLU A 28 4.49 10.43 1.68
CA GLU A 28 4.30 11.47 0.66
C GLU A 28 5.08 11.12 -0.61
N LYS A 29 4.51 11.49 -1.75
CA LYS A 29 5.11 11.24 -3.05
C LYS A 29 6.52 11.85 -3.13
N GLY A 30 7.47 11.02 -3.55
CA GLY A 30 8.87 11.44 -3.68
C GLY A 30 9.72 11.16 -2.45
N ASP A 31 9.12 10.84 -1.31
CA ASP A 31 9.86 10.65 -0.06
C ASP A 31 10.15 9.18 0.28
N MET A 32 9.73 8.23 -0.60
CA MET A 32 9.91 6.80 -0.33
C MET A 32 11.38 6.43 -0.13
N GLY A 33 12.28 7.00 -0.91
CA GLY A 33 13.72 6.75 -0.76
C GLY A 33 14.24 7.14 0.63
N LEU A 34 13.78 8.28 1.16
CA LEU A 34 14.12 8.71 2.51
C LEU A 34 13.55 7.77 3.56
N ALA A 35 12.32 7.30 3.36
CA ALA A 35 11.66 6.41 4.30
C ALA A 35 12.40 5.08 4.42
N ILE A 36 12.84 4.53 3.30
CA ILE A 36 13.56 3.25 3.27
C ILE A 36 14.99 3.44 3.78
N GLY A 37 15.65 4.51 3.34
CA GLY A 37 17.04 4.81 3.68
C GLY A 37 18.03 3.96 2.88
N LYS A 38 19.31 4.27 3.04
CA LYS A 38 20.38 3.56 2.34
C LYS A 38 20.43 2.10 2.81
N HIS A 39 20.33 1.17 1.85
CA HIS A 39 20.32 -0.28 2.14
C HIS A 39 19.21 -0.71 3.11
N GLY A 40 18.10 0.03 3.14
CA GLY A 40 16.98 -0.27 4.02
C GLY A 40 17.22 0.08 5.49
N ALA A 41 18.20 0.91 5.80
CA ALA A 41 18.59 1.20 7.18
C ALA A 41 17.46 1.86 7.98
N ASN A 42 16.77 2.84 7.39
CA ASN A 42 15.67 3.51 8.09
C ASN A 42 14.47 2.57 8.29
N PHE A 43 14.16 1.77 7.29
CA PHE A 43 13.09 0.78 7.38
C PHE A 43 13.34 -0.18 8.54
N LYS A 44 14.54 -0.75 8.61
CA LYS A 44 14.92 -1.68 9.68
C LYS A 44 14.89 -1.01 11.06
N ARG A 45 15.34 0.24 11.12
CA ARG A 45 15.35 1.00 12.36
C ARG A 45 13.94 1.26 12.90
N ILE A 46 13.00 1.61 12.01
CA ILE A 46 11.61 1.82 12.39
C ILE A 46 11.00 0.52 12.92
N GLU A 47 11.21 -0.60 12.22
CA GLU A 47 10.72 -1.90 12.68
C GLU A 47 11.26 -2.27 14.06
N ALA A 48 12.54 -2.01 14.29
CA ALA A 48 13.17 -2.29 15.57
C ALA A 48 12.60 -1.43 16.70
N VAL A 49 12.38 -0.15 16.44
CA VAL A 49 11.82 0.77 17.45
C VAL A 49 10.38 0.42 17.79
N LEU A 50 9.56 0.12 16.79
CA LEU A 50 8.15 -0.22 16.99
C LEU A 50 7.94 -1.66 17.42
N LYS A 51 8.93 -2.52 17.23
CA LYS A 51 8.85 -3.97 17.49
C LYS A 51 7.69 -4.62 16.74
N LYS A 52 7.40 -4.12 15.53
CA LYS A 52 6.35 -4.62 14.65
C LYS A 52 6.82 -4.55 13.21
N GLN A 53 6.23 -5.40 12.38
CA GLN A 53 6.46 -5.31 10.94
C GLN A 53 5.75 -4.06 10.41
N ILE A 54 6.38 -3.41 9.46
CA ILE A 54 5.81 -2.22 8.82
C ILE A 54 5.73 -2.42 7.32
N ARG A 55 4.83 -1.69 6.70
CA ARG A 55 4.70 -1.61 5.26
C ARG A 55 4.69 -0.14 4.86
N LEU A 56 5.45 0.20 3.82
CA LEU A 56 5.52 1.55 3.29
C LEU A 56 4.82 1.59 1.94
N ILE A 57 3.89 2.52 1.77
CA ILE A 57 3.19 2.72 0.50
C ILE A 57 3.34 4.19 0.13
N GLU A 58 3.87 4.45 -1.07
CA GLU A 58 3.99 5.81 -1.56
C GLU A 58 2.64 6.31 -2.05
N PHE A 59 2.24 7.51 -1.61
CA PHE A 59 1.03 8.16 -2.09
C PHE A 59 1.26 8.70 -3.51
N ASP A 60 0.22 8.66 -4.33
CA ASP A 60 0.19 9.27 -5.64
C ASP A 60 -1.19 9.86 -5.88
N ASP A 61 -1.24 11.06 -6.47
CA ASP A 61 -2.51 11.71 -6.81
C ASP A 61 -3.27 10.96 -7.90
N ASN A 62 -2.57 10.17 -8.70
CA ASN A 62 -3.17 9.33 -9.73
C ASN A 62 -3.68 8.04 -9.09
N LEU A 63 -4.98 7.78 -9.21
CA LEU A 63 -5.60 6.60 -8.60
C LEU A 63 -4.94 5.29 -9.06
N SER A 64 -4.73 5.12 -10.35
CA SER A 64 -4.11 3.90 -10.89
C SER A 64 -2.72 3.68 -10.33
N GLN A 65 -1.91 4.73 -10.25
CA GLN A 65 -0.56 4.61 -9.72
C GLN A 65 -0.56 4.31 -8.23
N PHE A 66 -1.47 4.93 -7.47
CA PHE A 66 -1.58 4.65 -6.04
C PHE A 66 -1.99 3.19 -5.80
N ILE A 67 -2.94 2.68 -6.56
CA ILE A 67 -3.33 1.27 -6.47
C ILE A 67 -2.16 0.35 -6.79
N LYS A 68 -1.38 0.66 -7.83
CA LYS A 68 -0.18 -0.11 -8.15
C LYS A 68 0.82 -0.12 -7.00
N ASN A 69 0.98 1.00 -6.31
CA ASN A 69 1.85 1.08 -5.14
C ASN A 69 1.31 0.20 -4.00
N CYS A 70 -0.02 0.15 -3.83
CA CYS A 70 -0.65 -0.67 -2.79
C CYS A 70 -0.50 -2.17 -3.03
N ILE A 71 -0.50 -2.61 -4.28
CA ILE A 71 -0.42 -4.03 -4.63
C ILE A 71 0.99 -4.50 -4.96
N TYR A 72 1.99 -3.62 -4.88
CA TYR A 72 3.37 -4.03 -5.06
C TYR A 72 3.69 -5.23 -4.15
N PRO A 73 4.42 -6.25 -4.59
CA PRO A 73 5.28 -6.33 -5.78
C PRO A 73 4.57 -6.78 -7.07
N VAL A 74 3.27 -6.91 -7.09
CA VAL A 74 2.56 -7.25 -8.32
C VAL A 74 2.55 -6.02 -9.23
N THR A 75 3.18 -6.11 -10.38
CA THR A 75 3.33 -4.97 -11.30
C THR A 75 2.65 -5.19 -12.66
N SER A 76 2.43 -6.44 -13.04
CA SER A 76 1.87 -6.79 -14.36
C SER A 76 0.34 -6.80 -14.32
N VAL A 77 -0.25 -5.61 -14.20
CA VAL A 77 -1.71 -5.45 -14.13
C VAL A 77 -2.14 -4.27 -14.97
N GLU A 78 -3.39 -4.30 -15.41
CA GLU A 78 -4.07 -3.17 -16.02
C GLU A 78 -5.15 -2.68 -15.06
N ILE A 79 -5.19 -1.38 -14.82
CA ILE A 79 -6.18 -0.78 -13.92
C ILE A 79 -7.06 0.15 -14.73
N THR A 80 -8.37 -0.10 -14.69
CA THR A 80 -9.36 0.75 -15.32
C THR A 80 -10.34 1.26 -14.27
N GLN A 81 -10.84 2.47 -14.49
CA GLN A 81 -11.83 3.08 -13.60
C GLN A 81 -13.06 3.44 -14.42
N ASN A 82 -14.23 3.01 -13.96
CA ASN A 82 -15.51 3.39 -14.52
C ASN A 82 -16.32 4.02 -13.38
N GLU A 83 -16.39 5.35 -13.40
CA GLU A 83 -16.99 6.14 -12.32
C GLU A 83 -16.29 5.84 -10.99
N LYS A 84 -17.01 5.28 -10.01
CA LYS A 84 -16.46 4.95 -8.70
C LYS A 84 -16.02 3.48 -8.56
N LYS A 85 -16.12 2.72 -9.64
CA LYS A 85 -15.71 1.32 -9.66
C LYS A 85 -14.37 1.16 -10.32
N VAL A 86 -13.49 0.41 -9.68
CA VAL A 86 -12.13 0.16 -10.18
C VAL A 86 -12.00 -1.32 -10.51
N ILE A 87 -11.39 -1.62 -11.66
CA ILE A 87 -11.15 -2.98 -12.10
C ILE A 87 -9.65 -3.17 -12.26
N ILE A 88 -9.11 -4.19 -11.60
CA ILE A 88 -7.73 -4.62 -11.76
C ILE A 88 -7.72 -5.90 -12.57
N LYS A 89 -7.09 -5.86 -13.74
CA LYS A 89 -6.93 -7.04 -14.58
C LYS A 89 -5.53 -7.61 -14.37
N GLY A 90 -5.48 -8.80 -13.75
CA GLY A 90 -4.21 -9.50 -13.57
C GLY A 90 -3.85 -10.33 -14.79
N ASN A 91 -2.55 -10.45 -15.07
CA ASN A 91 -2.08 -11.17 -16.26
C ASN A 91 -2.04 -12.69 -16.06
N ASP A 92 -1.92 -13.15 -14.82
CA ASP A 92 -1.85 -14.56 -14.54
C ASP A 92 -2.54 -14.90 -13.21
N PHE A 93 -2.73 -16.20 -12.97
CA PHE A 93 -3.41 -16.68 -11.76
C PHE A 93 -2.67 -16.30 -10.49
N LYS A 94 -1.34 -16.41 -10.51
CA LYS A 94 -0.52 -16.10 -9.32
C LYS A 94 -0.64 -14.65 -8.91
N SER A 95 -0.58 -13.72 -9.87
CA SER A 95 -0.73 -12.28 -9.61
C SER A 95 -2.11 -11.98 -9.04
N LYS A 96 -3.16 -12.55 -9.63
CA LYS A 96 -4.53 -12.37 -9.13
C LYS A 96 -4.67 -12.88 -7.71
N ALA A 97 -4.12 -14.06 -7.42
CA ALA A 97 -4.18 -14.65 -6.08
C ALA A 97 -3.46 -13.78 -5.05
N MET A 98 -2.33 -13.17 -5.40
CA MET A 98 -1.60 -12.27 -4.52
C MET A 98 -2.38 -10.99 -4.21
N ILE A 99 -3.06 -10.43 -5.22
CA ILE A 99 -3.86 -9.21 -5.04
C ILE A 99 -5.07 -9.48 -4.16
N ILE A 100 -5.75 -10.60 -4.38
CA ILE A 100 -6.98 -10.95 -3.65
C ILE A 100 -6.65 -11.39 -2.22
N GLY A 101 -5.64 -12.24 -2.08
CA GLY A 101 -5.28 -12.82 -0.80
C GLY A 101 -6.26 -13.89 -0.33
N ARG A 102 -5.93 -14.50 0.81
CA ARG A 102 -6.76 -15.53 1.41
C ARG A 102 -8.07 -14.93 1.91
N ASP A 103 -9.20 -15.50 1.50
CA ASP A 103 -10.54 -15.04 1.87
C ASP A 103 -10.77 -13.56 1.52
N LYS A 104 -10.11 -13.08 0.46
CA LYS A 104 -10.17 -11.69 0.00
C LYS A 104 -9.61 -10.69 1.02
N ALA A 105 -8.85 -11.13 1.99
CA ALA A 105 -8.34 -10.24 3.06
C ALA A 105 -7.44 -9.13 2.52
N THR A 106 -6.53 -9.46 1.60
CA THR A 106 -5.61 -8.49 1.01
C THR A 106 -6.38 -7.47 0.17
N LEU A 107 -7.33 -7.92 -0.62
CA LEU A 107 -8.17 -7.03 -1.45
C LEU A 107 -8.98 -6.08 -0.58
N LYS A 108 -9.62 -6.58 0.47
CA LYS A 108 -10.41 -5.76 1.39
C LYS A 108 -9.56 -4.68 2.05
N LYS A 109 -8.33 -5.02 2.42
CA LYS A 109 -7.38 -4.07 3.01
C LYS A 109 -6.98 -3.00 2.01
N THR A 110 -6.71 -3.38 0.76
CA THR A 110 -6.38 -2.44 -0.31
C THR A 110 -7.54 -1.47 -0.56
N ILE A 111 -8.77 -1.98 -0.64
CA ILE A 111 -9.97 -1.14 -0.82
C ILE A 111 -10.07 -0.13 0.32
N SER A 112 -9.89 -0.57 1.55
CA SER A 112 -9.97 0.29 2.73
C SER A 112 -8.92 1.41 2.67
N ILE A 113 -7.70 1.09 2.28
CA ILE A 113 -6.62 2.08 2.16
C ILE A 113 -6.94 3.10 1.06
N VAL A 114 -7.34 2.63 -0.11
CA VAL A 114 -7.62 3.52 -1.26
C VAL A 114 -8.80 4.44 -0.96
N LYS A 115 -9.83 3.94 -0.29
CA LYS A 115 -11.00 4.75 0.07
C LYS A 115 -10.68 5.91 1.01
N ARG A 116 -9.57 5.85 1.73
CA ARG A 116 -9.16 6.95 2.60
C ARG A 116 -8.75 8.20 1.83
N PHE A 117 -8.34 8.04 0.58
CA PHE A 117 -7.78 9.13 -0.24
C PHE A 117 -8.56 9.39 -1.52
N PHE A 118 -9.34 8.43 -1.98
CA PHE A 118 -10.07 8.51 -3.26
C PHE A 118 -11.53 8.13 -3.05
N ASP A 119 -12.40 8.79 -3.79
CA ASP A 119 -13.84 8.51 -3.75
C ASP A 119 -14.17 7.37 -4.71
N ILE A 120 -14.08 6.15 -4.23
CA ILE A 120 -14.42 4.94 -4.97
C ILE A 120 -15.37 4.07 -4.16
N ASP A 121 -16.15 3.23 -4.86
CA ASP A 121 -17.06 2.29 -4.21
C ASP A 121 -16.43 0.93 -3.98
N ASP A 122 -15.70 0.42 -4.96
CA ASP A 122 -15.18 -0.95 -4.90
C ASP A 122 -14.01 -1.15 -5.86
N ILE A 123 -13.25 -2.21 -5.62
CA ILE A 123 -12.19 -2.70 -6.51
C ILE A 123 -12.48 -4.16 -6.81
N THR A 124 -12.56 -4.50 -8.09
CA THR A 124 -12.78 -5.88 -8.55
C THR A 124 -11.53 -6.36 -9.29
N VAL A 125 -11.13 -7.60 -9.03
CA VAL A 125 -10.00 -8.25 -9.72
C VAL A 125 -10.54 -9.28 -10.70
N ILE A 126 -10.14 -9.15 -11.96
CA ILE A 126 -10.57 -10.08 -13.02
C ILE A 126 -9.40 -10.80 -13.67
#